data_f4e86c8193c0fbb17674876784d08b7f
#
_entry.id   f4e86c8193c0fbb17674876784d08b7f
#
_cell.length_a   1.000
_cell.length_b   1.000
_cell.length_c   1.000
_cell.angle_alpha   90.00
_cell.angle_beta   90.00
_cell.angle_gamma   90.00
#
_symmetry.space_group_name_H-M   'P 1'
#
loop_
_entity.id
_entity.type
_entity.pdbx_description
1 polymer ?
#
loop_
_entity_poly.entity_id
_entity_poly.type
_entity_poly.pdbx_seq_one_letter_code
_entity_poly.pdbx_strand_id
1 'polypeptide(L)'
;YEGCPYTSMFVTGEGNINRQIDNLKSKPSILIGTPARICQLINMKKIKVHEVKSLVLDEADKLLGKTYIEHVHSIRKSLMKYTQVLLFSASIDKKTRKEANSLTFKPIDIDINSIKASESVIPSTIKHNYVITDRRERIETLRKLIKAVKPSKAIIFINTKYDLEESLQKLLYHNYNVGYLSSNADATTKRNTLDKFRSGKLQLLLATDIAARGLQIDDIDVVINVNLPEESKEYIHRVGRCGRNGNQGLALSIICLLYTSPSPRDR
;
A
#
# COMPACT_ATOMS: atom_id res chain seq x y z
N TYR A 1 -17.39 2.45 -12.75
CA TYR A 1 -17.58 3.72 -13.48
C TYR A 1 -18.73 3.64 -14.50
N GLU A 2 -19.73 2.78 -14.26
CA GLU A 2 -20.95 2.76 -15.06
C GLU A 2 -21.63 4.13 -14.96
N GLY A 3 -21.87 4.79 -16.12
CA GLY A 3 -22.47 6.12 -16.22
C GLY A 3 -21.50 7.31 -16.15
N CYS A 4 -20.18 7.10 -15.99
CA CYS A 4 -19.22 8.19 -16.01
C CYS A 4 -18.77 8.47 -17.48
N PRO A 5 -18.89 9.70 -18.01
CA PRO A 5 -18.51 10.02 -19.39
C PRO A 5 -16.99 10.14 -19.57
N TYR A 6 -16.20 10.02 -18.49
CA TYR A 6 -14.76 10.24 -18.52
C TYR A 6 -14.00 8.93 -18.76
N THR A 7 -13.05 8.99 -19.68
CA THR A 7 -12.13 7.88 -19.94
C THR A 7 -10.88 8.01 -19.08
N SER A 8 -10.36 6.88 -18.58
CA SER A 8 -9.13 6.84 -17.78
C SER A 8 -8.05 5.99 -18.42
N MET A 9 -6.80 6.33 -18.16
CA MET A 9 -5.63 5.58 -18.62
C MET A 9 -4.57 5.49 -17.53
N PHE A 10 -3.92 4.33 -17.44
CA PHE A 10 -2.80 4.09 -16.53
C PHE A 10 -1.46 4.17 -17.25
N VAL A 11 -0.48 4.86 -16.60
CA VAL A 11 0.90 4.97 -17.06
C VAL A 11 1.87 4.63 -15.93
N THR A 12 2.65 3.57 -16.09
CA THR A 12 3.56 3.07 -15.06
C THR A 12 4.94 2.77 -15.63
N GLY A 13 5.97 2.77 -14.79
CA GLY A 13 7.35 2.47 -15.18
C GLY A 13 7.54 1.07 -15.76
N GLU A 14 6.75 0.10 -15.30
CA GLU A 14 6.81 -1.30 -15.75
C GLU A 14 6.23 -1.50 -17.17
N GLY A 15 5.36 -0.59 -17.62
CA GLY A 15 4.72 -0.68 -18.93
C GLY A 15 5.61 -0.20 -20.08
N ASN A 16 5.42 -0.80 -21.28
CA ASN A 16 6.08 -0.34 -22.50
C ASN A 16 5.69 1.11 -22.83
N ILE A 17 6.68 1.99 -22.91
CA ILE A 17 6.44 3.43 -23.09
C ILE A 17 5.80 3.76 -24.43
N ASN A 18 6.20 3.10 -25.52
CA ASN A 18 5.66 3.35 -26.86
C ASN A 18 4.17 3.01 -26.92
N ARG A 19 3.76 1.88 -26.31
CA ARG A 19 2.35 1.50 -26.19
C ARG A 19 1.55 2.51 -25.36
N GLN A 20 2.16 3.05 -24.30
CA GLN A 20 1.52 4.09 -23.49
C GLN A 20 1.37 5.40 -24.28
N ILE A 21 2.39 5.78 -25.07
CA ILE A 21 2.31 6.95 -25.96
C ILE A 21 1.20 6.78 -27.00
N ASP A 22 1.10 5.59 -27.62
CA ASP A 22 0.04 5.32 -28.59
C ASP A 22 -1.34 5.41 -27.96
N ASN A 23 -1.52 4.86 -26.77
CA ASN A 23 -2.78 4.92 -26.04
C ASN A 23 -3.15 6.37 -25.63
N LEU A 24 -2.18 7.26 -25.39
CA LEU A 24 -2.44 8.68 -25.10
C LEU A 24 -3.11 9.40 -26.27
N LYS A 25 -3.02 8.88 -27.50
CA LYS A 25 -3.74 9.43 -28.67
C LYS A 25 -5.25 9.40 -28.51
N SER A 26 -5.80 8.51 -27.67
CA SER A 26 -7.22 8.47 -27.31
C SER A 26 -7.68 9.64 -26.45
N LYS A 27 -6.77 10.51 -26.00
CA LYS A 27 -7.02 11.68 -25.17
C LYS A 27 -7.84 11.37 -23.90
N PRO A 28 -7.33 10.51 -23.00
CA PRO A 28 -8.05 10.16 -21.79
C PRO A 28 -8.31 11.41 -20.94
N SER A 29 -9.48 11.48 -20.32
CA SER A 29 -9.86 12.58 -19.42
C SER A 29 -9.12 12.49 -18.09
N ILE A 30 -8.77 11.28 -17.65
CA ILE A 30 -8.09 10.99 -16.40
C ILE A 30 -6.83 10.18 -16.69
N LEU A 31 -5.68 10.73 -16.31
CA LEU A 31 -4.39 10.05 -16.43
C LEU A 31 -3.90 9.67 -15.04
N ILE A 32 -3.72 8.39 -14.79
CA ILE A 32 -3.27 7.84 -13.50
C ILE A 32 -1.89 7.23 -13.72
N GLY A 33 -0.91 7.58 -12.88
CA GLY A 33 0.42 7.01 -13.06
C GLY A 33 1.42 7.31 -11.96
N THR A 34 2.58 6.67 -12.08
CA THR A 34 3.70 6.93 -11.17
C THR A 34 4.37 8.25 -11.52
N PRO A 35 4.87 9.02 -10.51
CA PRO A 35 5.46 10.34 -10.75
C PRO A 35 6.57 10.35 -11.82
N ALA A 36 7.48 9.38 -11.76
CA ALA A 36 8.58 9.27 -12.71
C ALA A 36 8.10 9.10 -14.17
N ARG A 37 7.09 8.23 -14.40
CA ARG A 37 6.56 8.01 -15.75
C ARG A 37 5.76 9.21 -16.27
N ILE A 38 4.97 9.86 -15.41
CA ILE A 38 4.25 11.09 -15.79
C ILE A 38 5.26 12.17 -16.16
N CYS A 39 6.30 12.38 -15.34
CA CYS A 39 7.37 13.34 -15.60
C CYS A 39 8.07 13.05 -16.95
N GLN A 40 8.39 11.77 -17.21
CA GLN A 40 8.99 11.33 -18.47
C GLN A 40 8.10 11.69 -19.68
N LEU A 41 6.81 11.41 -19.61
CA LEU A 41 5.86 11.70 -20.71
C LEU A 41 5.65 13.22 -20.92
N ILE A 42 5.70 14.02 -19.85
CA ILE A 42 5.68 15.48 -19.93
C ILE A 42 6.93 15.98 -20.66
N ASN A 43 8.12 15.51 -20.26
CA ASN A 43 9.40 15.90 -20.87
C ASN A 43 9.45 15.50 -22.36
N MET A 44 8.85 14.37 -22.73
CA MET A 44 8.67 13.94 -24.11
C MET A 44 7.56 14.70 -24.86
N LYS A 45 6.92 15.69 -24.24
CA LYS A 45 5.80 16.49 -24.81
C LYS A 45 4.62 15.64 -25.27
N LYS A 46 4.37 14.51 -24.59
CA LYS A 46 3.25 13.59 -24.91
C LYS A 46 2.00 13.92 -24.11
N ILE A 47 2.10 14.69 -23.04
CA ILE A 47 1.00 15.21 -22.23
C ILE A 47 0.85 16.70 -22.47
N LYS A 48 -0.34 17.15 -22.79
CA LYS A 48 -0.68 18.57 -22.97
C LYS A 48 -0.92 19.23 -21.61
N VAL A 49 0.15 19.66 -20.96
CA VAL A 49 0.11 20.19 -19.60
C VAL A 49 -0.80 21.40 -19.42
N HIS A 50 -1.03 22.19 -20.47
CA HIS A 50 -1.93 23.36 -20.45
C HIS A 50 -3.42 22.98 -20.39
N GLU A 51 -3.78 21.75 -20.76
CA GLU A 51 -5.15 21.25 -20.69
C GLU A 51 -5.47 20.64 -19.31
N VAL A 52 -4.46 20.42 -18.44
CA VAL A 52 -4.64 19.78 -17.12
C VAL A 52 -5.34 20.74 -16.18
N LYS A 53 -6.54 20.35 -15.72
CA LYS A 53 -7.37 21.12 -14.77
C LYS A 53 -7.02 20.83 -13.32
N SER A 54 -6.71 19.56 -13.01
CA SER A 54 -6.48 19.13 -11.64
C SER A 54 -5.28 18.17 -11.58
N LEU A 55 -4.48 18.32 -10.54
CA LEU A 55 -3.41 17.41 -10.13
C LEU A 55 -3.83 16.78 -8.79
N VAL A 56 -3.95 15.46 -8.78
CA VAL A 56 -4.27 14.70 -7.55
C VAL A 56 -3.04 13.95 -7.10
N LEU A 57 -2.65 14.13 -5.84
CA LEU A 57 -1.58 13.39 -5.16
C LEU A 57 -2.21 12.50 -4.09
N ASP A 58 -2.34 11.22 -4.39
CA ASP A 58 -2.80 10.21 -3.45
C ASP A 58 -1.62 9.61 -2.69
N GLU A 59 -1.81 9.25 -1.41
CA GLU A 59 -0.71 8.90 -0.50
C GLU A 59 0.40 10.00 -0.49
N ALA A 60 -0.02 11.27 -0.33
CA ALA A 60 0.85 12.43 -0.46
C ALA A 60 2.06 12.41 0.48
N ASP A 61 1.96 11.81 1.67
CA ASP A 61 3.06 11.58 2.60
C ASP A 61 4.22 10.78 1.96
N LYS A 62 3.92 9.82 1.09
CA LYS A 62 4.92 9.06 0.34
C LYS A 62 5.44 9.82 -0.88
N LEU A 63 4.52 10.44 -1.64
CA LEU A 63 4.87 11.19 -2.84
C LEU A 63 5.74 12.41 -2.55
N LEU A 64 5.57 13.04 -1.39
CA LEU A 64 6.37 14.16 -0.90
C LEU A 64 7.61 13.71 -0.09
N GLY A 65 7.84 12.39 -0.01
CA GLY A 65 9.07 11.80 0.52
C GLY A 65 10.26 11.93 -0.44
N LYS A 66 11.47 11.67 0.08
CA LYS A 66 12.75 11.84 -0.65
C LYS A 66 12.78 11.17 -2.03
N THR A 67 12.09 10.05 -2.19
CA THR A 67 12.14 9.24 -3.42
C THR A 67 11.42 9.90 -4.61
N TYR A 68 10.32 10.61 -4.35
CA TYR A 68 9.45 11.10 -5.43
C TYR A 68 9.30 12.61 -5.49
N ILE A 69 9.74 13.34 -4.47
CA ILE A 69 9.52 14.77 -4.31
C ILE A 69 10.00 15.58 -5.53
N GLU A 70 11.16 15.24 -6.08
CA GLU A 70 11.72 15.93 -7.24
C GLU A 70 10.83 15.78 -8.49
N HIS A 71 10.29 14.58 -8.71
CA HIS A 71 9.38 14.32 -9.82
C HIS A 71 8.06 15.08 -9.64
N VAL A 72 7.54 15.12 -8.41
CA VAL A 72 6.30 15.85 -8.09
C VAL A 72 6.48 17.34 -8.32
N HIS A 73 7.59 17.94 -7.87
CA HIS A 73 7.91 19.33 -8.13
C HIS A 73 8.07 19.64 -9.64
N SER A 74 8.74 18.73 -10.37
CA SER A 74 8.89 18.87 -11.82
C SER A 74 7.54 18.85 -12.54
N ILE A 75 6.65 17.91 -12.17
CA ILE A 75 5.29 17.87 -12.69
C ILE A 75 4.56 19.16 -12.37
N ARG A 76 4.54 19.58 -11.10
CA ARG A 76 3.83 20.81 -10.67
C ARG A 76 4.34 22.05 -11.40
N LYS A 77 5.65 22.19 -11.59
CA LYS A 77 6.27 23.29 -12.32
C LYS A 77 5.87 23.32 -13.79
N SER A 78 5.60 22.17 -14.39
CA SER A 78 5.17 22.07 -15.79
C SER A 78 3.70 22.44 -15.99
N LEU A 79 2.88 22.38 -14.94
CA LEU A 79 1.45 22.69 -15.01
C LEU A 79 1.19 24.21 -14.89
N MET A 80 0.00 24.61 -15.31
CA MET A 80 -0.43 26.00 -15.21
C MET A 80 -0.65 26.42 -13.75
N LYS A 81 -0.48 27.72 -13.45
CA LYS A 81 -0.64 28.24 -12.08
C LYS A 81 -2.04 28.01 -11.51
N TYR A 82 -3.05 28.03 -12.35
CA TYR A 82 -4.46 27.84 -11.96
C TYR A 82 -4.89 26.36 -11.88
N THR A 83 -3.98 25.42 -12.17
CA THR A 83 -4.27 23.99 -11.99
C THR A 83 -4.57 23.72 -10.51
N GLN A 84 -5.75 23.16 -10.23
CA GLN A 84 -6.12 22.76 -8.89
C GLN A 84 -5.21 21.61 -8.41
N VAL A 85 -4.70 21.72 -7.18
CA VAL A 85 -3.90 20.66 -6.56
C VAL A 85 -4.68 20.07 -5.38
N LEU A 86 -4.91 18.77 -5.42
CA LEU A 86 -5.58 18.01 -4.39
C LEU A 86 -4.59 17.00 -3.80
N LEU A 87 -4.45 17.01 -2.47
CA LEU A 87 -3.58 16.09 -1.75
C LEU A 87 -4.42 15.25 -0.79
N PHE A 88 -4.27 13.95 -0.91
CA PHE A 88 -4.88 12.99 0.00
C PHE A 88 -3.79 12.22 0.73
N SER A 89 -3.89 12.13 2.04
CA SER A 89 -2.93 11.42 2.87
C SER A 89 -3.59 10.93 4.15
N ALA A 90 -3.21 9.74 4.60
CA ALA A 90 -3.64 9.22 5.90
C ALA A 90 -2.99 9.99 7.06
N SER A 91 -1.85 10.64 6.81
CA SER A 91 -1.12 11.41 7.82
C SER A 91 -0.31 12.53 7.15
N ILE A 92 -0.28 13.70 7.79
CA ILE A 92 0.51 14.85 7.32
C ILE A 92 1.36 15.34 8.49
N ASP A 93 2.66 14.99 8.48
CA ASP A 93 3.63 15.53 9.42
C ASP A 93 4.07 16.96 9.03
N LYS A 94 4.83 17.62 9.89
CA LYS A 94 5.31 19.00 9.65
C LYS A 94 6.10 19.14 8.36
N LYS A 95 6.88 18.12 7.99
CA LYS A 95 7.70 18.12 6.78
C LYS A 95 6.83 17.97 5.53
N THR A 96 5.95 17.00 5.51
CA THR A 96 4.98 16.77 4.43
C THR A 96 4.10 18.02 4.23
N ARG A 97 3.65 18.65 5.31
CA ARG A 97 2.86 19.90 5.23
C ARG A 97 3.65 21.03 4.60
N LYS A 98 4.94 21.20 4.94
CA LYS A 98 5.79 22.21 4.32
C LYS A 98 5.92 21.98 2.81
N GLU A 99 6.15 20.74 2.39
CA GLU A 99 6.23 20.41 0.96
C GLU A 99 4.88 20.60 0.25
N ALA A 100 3.78 20.19 0.86
CA ALA A 100 2.44 20.40 0.33
C ALA A 100 2.14 21.90 0.09
N ASN A 101 2.50 22.75 1.04
CA ASN A 101 2.34 24.20 0.93
C ASN A 101 3.17 24.80 -0.22
N SER A 102 4.33 24.22 -0.54
CA SER A 102 5.15 24.67 -1.67
C SER A 102 4.53 24.37 -3.04
N LEU A 103 3.64 23.36 -3.11
CA LEU A 103 2.97 22.94 -4.35
C LEU A 103 1.64 23.67 -4.59
N THR A 104 1.09 24.29 -3.55
CA THR A 104 -0.27 24.84 -3.53
C THR A 104 -0.26 26.37 -3.36
N PHE A 105 -1.38 27.00 -3.67
CA PHE A 105 -1.61 28.42 -3.41
C PHE A 105 -2.85 28.57 -2.52
N LYS A 106 -2.69 29.14 -1.32
CA LYS A 106 -3.77 29.30 -0.32
C LYS A 106 -4.51 27.99 -0.09
N PRO A 107 -3.84 26.92 0.39
CA PRO A 107 -4.48 25.63 0.57
C PRO A 107 -5.59 25.70 1.64
N ILE A 108 -6.64 24.91 1.42
CA ILE A 108 -7.66 24.65 2.42
C ILE A 108 -7.34 23.28 3.01
N ASP A 109 -7.07 23.26 4.31
CA ASP A 109 -6.88 22.01 5.04
C ASP A 109 -8.23 21.43 5.45
N ILE A 110 -8.49 20.21 5.05
CA ILE A 110 -9.65 19.43 5.47
C ILE A 110 -9.14 18.29 6.34
N ASP A 111 -9.23 18.44 7.64
CA ASP A 111 -8.87 17.41 8.59
C ASP A 111 -10.13 16.65 9.04
N ILE A 112 -10.25 15.40 8.55
CA ILE A 112 -11.39 14.55 8.88
C ILE A 112 -11.43 14.24 10.38
N ASN A 113 -10.27 14.18 11.05
CA ASN A 113 -10.20 13.93 12.49
C ASN A 113 -10.72 15.12 13.31
N SER A 114 -10.61 16.34 12.80
CA SER A 114 -11.18 17.52 13.45
C SER A 114 -12.71 17.57 13.32
N ILE A 115 -13.25 16.97 12.28
CA ILE A 115 -14.70 16.86 12.04
C ILE A 115 -15.31 15.74 12.91
N LYS A 116 -14.53 14.68 13.16
CA LYS A 116 -14.90 13.53 14.00
C LYS A 116 -14.07 13.54 15.29
N ALA A 117 -14.35 14.45 16.19
CA ALA A 117 -13.57 14.70 17.42
C ALA A 117 -13.39 13.51 18.39
N SER A 118 -13.76 12.28 18.02
CA SER A 118 -13.73 11.11 18.89
C SER A 118 -13.33 9.78 18.25
N GLU A 119 -13.00 9.72 16.95
CA GLU A 119 -12.63 8.44 16.34
C GLU A 119 -11.11 8.30 16.19
N SER A 120 -10.56 7.20 16.72
CA SER A 120 -9.17 6.82 16.53
C SER A 120 -8.84 6.65 15.03
N VAL A 121 -7.60 6.94 14.63
CA VAL A 121 -7.08 6.73 13.26
C VAL A 121 -7.27 5.28 12.79
N ILE A 122 -7.41 4.36 13.74
CA ILE A 122 -7.70 2.94 13.50
C ILE A 122 -9.19 2.72 13.80
N PRO A 123 -9.96 2.13 12.86
CA PRO A 123 -11.36 1.81 13.10
C PRO A 123 -11.53 0.93 14.33
N SER A 124 -12.50 1.27 15.18
CA SER A 124 -12.86 0.49 16.38
C SER A 124 -13.35 -0.93 16.04
N THR A 125 -13.68 -1.18 14.78
CA THR A 125 -14.06 -2.49 14.25
C THR A 125 -12.90 -3.47 14.19
N ILE A 126 -11.63 -3.02 14.33
CA ILE A 126 -10.44 -3.87 14.26
C ILE A 126 -9.95 -4.20 15.67
N LYS A 127 -9.94 -5.49 16.02
CA LYS A 127 -9.33 -5.98 17.26
C LYS A 127 -7.83 -6.21 17.03
N HIS A 128 -7.00 -5.75 17.96
CA HIS A 128 -5.54 -5.87 17.88
C HIS A 128 -5.04 -6.83 18.96
N ASN A 129 -4.35 -7.90 18.55
CA ASN A 129 -3.74 -8.84 19.45
C ASN A 129 -2.29 -9.12 19.02
N TYR A 130 -1.48 -9.58 19.96
CA TYR A 130 -0.11 -9.99 19.67
C TYR A 130 0.25 -11.28 20.40
N VAL A 131 1.25 -11.97 19.86
CA VAL A 131 1.84 -13.16 20.47
C VAL A 131 3.34 -12.98 20.53
N ILE A 132 3.93 -13.25 21.68
CA ILE A 132 5.37 -13.22 21.88
C ILE A 132 5.93 -14.62 21.65
N THR A 133 7.00 -14.72 20.85
CA THR A 133 7.64 -16.01 20.52
C THR A 133 9.13 -15.84 20.27
N ASP A 134 9.88 -16.93 20.27
CA ASP A 134 11.25 -16.95 19.80
C ASP A 134 11.32 -16.74 18.29
N ARG A 135 12.39 -16.09 17.82
CA ARG A 135 12.61 -15.87 16.39
C ARG A 135 12.60 -17.18 15.58
N ARG A 136 13.12 -18.27 16.16
CA ARG A 136 13.15 -19.60 15.53
C ARG A 136 11.76 -20.23 15.42
N GLU A 137 10.87 -19.90 16.34
CA GLU A 137 9.51 -20.43 16.42
C GLU A 137 8.50 -19.60 15.61
N ARG A 138 8.93 -18.47 15.02
CA ARG A 138 8.06 -17.47 14.38
C ARG A 138 7.12 -18.07 13.32
N ILE A 139 7.65 -18.89 12.42
CA ILE A 139 6.87 -19.49 11.34
C ILE A 139 5.94 -20.58 11.88
N GLU A 140 6.38 -21.32 12.88
CA GLU A 140 5.51 -22.28 13.54
C GLU A 140 4.39 -21.60 14.32
N THR A 141 4.67 -20.47 14.95
CA THR A 141 3.67 -19.64 15.63
C THR A 141 2.66 -19.10 14.62
N LEU A 142 3.09 -18.63 13.43
CA LEU A 142 2.19 -18.25 12.34
C LEU A 142 1.21 -19.39 12.01
N ARG A 143 1.72 -20.60 11.81
CA ARG A 143 0.89 -21.77 11.50
C ARG A 143 -0.14 -22.06 12.61
N LYS A 144 0.31 -22.01 13.88
CA LYS A 144 -0.56 -22.21 15.04
C LYS A 144 -1.67 -21.15 15.11
N LEU A 145 -1.34 -19.89 14.86
CA LEU A 145 -2.29 -18.78 14.81
C LEU A 145 -3.34 -18.98 13.71
N ILE A 146 -2.93 -19.33 12.49
CA ILE A 146 -3.85 -19.62 11.39
C ILE A 146 -4.80 -20.75 11.76
N LYS A 147 -4.27 -21.83 12.36
CA LYS A 147 -5.08 -22.98 12.81
C LYS A 147 -6.08 -22.60 13.91
N ALA A 148 -5.69 -21.72 14.83
CA ALA A 148 -6.54 -21.30 15.94
C ALA A 148 -7.65 -20.33 15.48
N VAL A 149 -7.29 -19.35 14.64
CA VAL A 149 -8.22 -18.30 14.19
C VAL A 149 -9.12 -18.79 13.05
N LYS A 150 -8.63 -19.69 12.20
CA LYS A 150 -9.33 -20.23 11.02
C LYS A 150 -9.92 -19.11 10.16
N PRO A 151 -9.09 -18.15 9.67
CA PRO A 151 -9.60 -17.05 8.88
C PRO A 151 -10.28 -17.55 7.61
N SER A 152 -11.32 -16.88 7.16
CA SER A 152 -11.88 -17.12 5.82
C SER A 152 -10.95 -16.56 4.76
N LYS A 153 -10.41 -15.36 5.01
CA LYS A 153 -9.49 -14.68 4.11
C LYS A 153 -8.49 -13.84 4.91
N ALA A 154 -7.20 -14.15 4.81
CA ALA A 154 -6.16 -13.41 5.55
C ALA A 154 -5.03 -12.91 4.66
N ILE A 155 -4.53 -11.69 4.98
CA ILE A 155 -3.24 -11.19 4.47
C ILE A 155 -2.19 -11.35 5.56
N ILE A 156 -1.02 -11.85 5.15
CA ILE A 156 0.11 -12.12 6.03
C ILE A 156 1.30 -11.30 5.55
N PHE A 157 1.72 -10.33 6.35
CA PHE A 157 2.84 -9.44 6.04
C PHE A 157 4.17 -10.03 6.50
N ILE A 158 5.11 -10.18 5.56
CA ILE A 158 6.44 -10.75 5.77
C ILE A 158 7.47 -9.85 5.08
N ASN A 159 8.46 -9.35 5.82
CA ASN A 159 9.40 -8.35 5.30
C ASN A 159 10.58 -8.95 4.54
N THR A 160 10.96 -10.20 4.82
CA THR A 160 12.13 -10.83 4.19
C THR A 160 11.72 -11.89 3.17
N LYS A 161 12.49 -11.99 2.08
CA LYS A 161 12.28 -13.00 1.05
C LYS A 161 12.43 -14.43 1.63
N TYR A 162 13.41 -14.63 2.50
CA TYR A 162 13.66 -15.91 3.14
C TYR A 162 12.46 -16.38 3.98
N ASP A 163 11.97 -15.55 4.89
CA ASP A 163 10.81 -15.88 5.73
C ASP A 163 9.55 -16.10 4.88
N LEU A 164 9.41 -15.38 3.75
CA LEU A 164 8.29 -15.55 2.84
C LEU A 164 8.32 -16.92 2.17
N GLU A 165 9.47 -17.33 1.64
CA GLU A 165 9.65 -18.63 0.99
C GLU A 165 9.45 -19.79 1.99
N GLU A 166 10.04 -19.69 3.19
CA GLU A 166 9.87 -20.68 4.25
C GLU A 166 8.40 -20.80 4.69
N SER A 167 7.73 -19.64 4.91
CA SER A 167 6.32 -19.63 5.29
C SER A 167 5.43 -20.23 4.22
N LEU A 168 5.69 -19.91 2.95
CA LEU A 168 4.95 -20.46 1.83
C LEU A 168 5.06 -21.96 1.78
N GLN A 169 6.28 -22.49 1.84
CA GLN A 169 6.52 -23.93 1.80
C GLN A 169 5.86 -24.66 2.96
N LYS A 170 5.98 -24.11 4.16
CA LYS A 170 5.40 -24.71 5.37
C LYS A 170 3.87 -24.71 5.32
N LEU A 171 3.24 -23.63 4.85
CA LEU A 171 1.79 -23.56 4.72
C LEU A 171 1.27 -24.49 3.62
N LEU A 172 1.96 -24.59 2.48
CA LEU A 172 1.62 -25.56 1.42
C LEU A 172 1.73 -27.01 1.91
N TYR A 173 2.79 -27.34 2.65
CA TYR A 173 2.96 -28.67 3.25
C TYR A 173 1.79 -29.07 4.16
N HIS A 174 1.19 -28.11 4.85
CA HIS A 174 0.01 -28.31 5.68
C HIS A 174 -1.33 -28.13 4.95
N ASN A 175 -1.32 -28.18 3.61
CA ASN A 175 -2.50 -28.12 2.74
C ASN A 175 -3.32 -26.81 2.87
N TYR A 176 -2.70 -25.67 3.22
CA TYR A 176 -3.37 -24.38 3.16
C TYR A 176 -3.44 -23.85 1.72
N ASN A 177 -4.57 -23.27 1.35
CA ASN A 177 -4.74 -22.55 0.08
C ASN A 177 -4.07 -21.18 0.18
N VAL A 178 -2.79 -21.14 -0.10
CA VAL A 178 -1.93 -19.96 0.05
C VAL A 178 -1.32 -19.52 -1.28
N GLY A 179 -1.31 -18.21 -1.50
CA GLY A 179 -0.56 -17.56 -2.57
C GLY A 179 0.39 -16.52 -2.01
N TYR A 180 1.29 -16.00 -2.85
CA TYR A 180 2.18 -14.92 -2.45
C TYR A 180 2.28 -13.83 -3.50
N LEU A 181 2.55 -12.62 -3.04
CA LEU A 181 2.85 -11.45 -3.87
C LEU A 181 4.28 -11.00 -3.60
N SER A 182 5.10 -11.05 -4.65
CA SER A 182 6.45 -10.51 -4.65
C SER A 182 6.53 -9.24 -5.49
N SER A 183 7.38 -8.29 -5.09
CA SER A 183 7.68 -7.11 -5.90
C SER A 183 8.26 -7.48 -7.26
N ASN A 184 8.98 -8.60 -7.36
CA ASN A 184 9.66 -9.06 -8.57
C ASN A 184 8.79 -9.96 -9.48
N ALA A 185 7.57 -10.34 -9.06
CA ALA A 185 6.68 -11.10 -9.91
C ALA A 185 6.18 -10.23 -11.07
N ASP A 186 6.02 -10.83 -12.25
CA ASP A 186 5.43 -10.15 -13.40
C ASP A 186 3.97 -9.75 -13.15
N ALA A 187 3.48 -8.78 -13.92
CA ALA A 187 2.14 -8.22 -13.76
C ALA A 187 1.03 -9.28 -13.92
N THR A 188 1.24 -10.26 -14.79
CA THR A 188 0.26 -11.33 -15.05
C THR A 188 0.15 -12.26 -13.86
N THR A 189 1.28 -12.69 -13.30
CA THR A 189 1.34 -13.54 -12.09
C THR A 189 0.72 -12.83 -10.88
N LYS A 190 1.04 -11.54 -10.67
CA LYS A 190 0.43 -10.73 -9.61
C LYS A 190 -1.09 -10.68 -9.76
N ARG A 191 -1.58 -10.39 -10.98
CA ARG A 191 -3.01 -10.32 -11.27
C ARG A 191 -3.71 -11.66 -11.01
N ASN A 192 -3.16 -12.75 -11.55
CA ASN A 192 -3.73 -14.10 -11.38
C ASN A 192 -3.80 -14.50 -9.90
N THR A 193 -2.76 -14.20 -9.11
CA THR A 193 -2.75 -14.48 -7.67
C THR A 193 -3.83 -13.67 -6.95
N LEU A 194 -3.96 -12.38 -7.28
CA LEU A 194 -5.00 -11.53 -6.70
C LEU A 194 -6.41 -11.98 -7.07
N ASP A 195 -6.64 -12.37 -8.31
CA ASP A 195 -7.95 -12.83 -8.78
C ASP A 195 -8.35 -14.15 -8.09
N LYS A 196 -7.38 -15.06 -7.87
CA LYS A 196 -7.59 -16.27 -7.06
C LYS A 196 -7.90 -15.95 -5.60
N PHE A 197 -7.23 -14.95 -5.01
CA PHE A 197 -7.47 -14.54 -3.63
C PHE A 197 -8.83 -13.82 -3.49
N ARG A 198 -9.19 -12.93 -4.41
CA ARG A 198 -10.49 -12.26 -4.44
C ARG A 198 -11.64 -13.25 -4.57
N SER A 199 -11.51 -14.23 -5.44
CA SER A 199 -12.53 -15.28 -5.66
C SER A 199 -12.61 -16.33 -4.55
N GLY A 200 -11.78 -16.24 -3.50
CA GLY A 200 -11.74 -17.20 -2.40
C GLY A 200 -11.06 -18.55 -2.72
N LYS A 201 -10.48 -18.70 -3.92
CA LYS A 201 -9.66 -19.89 -4.26
C LYS A 201 -8.38 -19.96 -3.45
N LEU A 202 -7.86 -18.82 -3.01
CA LEU A 202 -6.78 -18.72 -2.02
C LEU A 202 -7.37 -18.16 -0.72
N GLN A 203 -7.08 -18.79 0.39
CA GLN A 203 -7.46 -18.37 1.72
C GLN A 203 -6.46 -17.39 2.31
N LEU A 204 -5.18 -17.64 2.05
CA LEU A 204 -4.07 -16.91 2.61
C LEU A 204 -3.26 -16.20 1.51
N LEU A 205 -2.88 -14.96 1.74
CA LEU A 205 -2.02 -14.20 0.86
C LEU A 205 -0.80 -13.70 1.61
N LEU A 206 0.37 -14.25 1.31
CA LEU A 206 1.65 -13.75 1.80
C LEU A 206 2.07 -12.54 0.97
N ALA A 207 2.48 -11.45 1.60
CA ALA A 207 2.89 -10.25 0.89
C ALA A 207 3.97 -9.47 1.65
N THR A 208 4.83 -8.80 0.90
CA THR A 208 5.65 -7.71 1.43
C THR A 208 4.85 -6.40 1.39
N ASP A 209 5.26 -5.40 2.17
CA ASP A 209 4.63 -4.08 2.15
C ASP A 209 4.54 -3.48 0.75
N ILE A 210 5.64 -3.55 0.00
CA ILE A 210 5.71 -3.01 -1.37
C ILE A 210 4.72 -3.71 -2.30
N ALA A 211 4.61 -5.04 -2.19
CA ALA A 211 3.72 -5.82 -3.04
C ALA A 211 2.24 -5.65 -2.67
N ALA A 212 1.94 -5.36 -1.41
CA ALA A 212 0.57 -5.17 -0.91
C ALA A 212 0.05 -3.73 -1.04
N ARG A 213 0.91 -2.76 -1.35
CA ARG A 213 0.50 -1.35 -1.52
C ARG A 213 -0.47 -1.20 -2.69
N GLY A 214 -1.49 -0.36 -2.50
CA GLY A 214 -2.51 -0.10 -3.53
C GLY A 214 -3.48 -1.25 -3.81
N LEU A 215 -3.34 -2.39 -3.13
CA LEU A 215 -4.27 -3.50 -3.32
C LEU A 215 -5.63 -3.16 -2.70
N GLN A 216 -6.64 -3.07 -3.54
CA GLN A 216 -8.03 -3.12 -3.10
C GLN A 216 -8.47 -4.58 -3.04
N ILE A 217 -8.57 -5.08 -1.83
CA ILE A 217 -9.11 -6.41 -1.54
C ILE A 217 -10.13 -6.22 -0.45
N ASP A 218 -11.34 -6.62 -0.74
CA ASP A 218 -12.44 -6.58 0.21
C ASP A 218 -12.54 -7.93 0.93
N ASP A 219 -13.31 -7.96 2.01
CA ASP A 219 -13.63 -9.15 2.78
C ASP A 219 -12.43 -9.86 3.43
N ILE A 220 -11.40 -9.08 3.82
CA ILE A 220 -10.32 -9.59 4.65
C ILE A 220 -10.77 -9.55 6.11
N ASP A 221 -10.80 -10.69 6.74
CA ASP A 221 -11.15 -10.83 8.15
C ASP A 221 -9.93 -10.77 9.07
N VAL A 222 -8.75 -11.20 8.60
CA VAL A 222 -7.54 -11.23 9.43
C VAL A 222 -6.33 -10.64 8.70
N VAL A 223 -5.62 -9.77 9.39
CA VAL A 223 -4.27 -9.31 9.00
C VAL A 223 -3.27 -9.87 9.99
N ILE A 224 -2.23 -10.56 9.53
CA ILE A 224 -1.17 -11.10 10.37
C ILE A 224 0.16 -10.41 10.01
N ASN A 225 0.78 -9.76 10.99
CA ASN A 225 2.13 -9.22 10.87
C ASN A 225 3.13 -10.25 11.43
N VAL A 226 3.79 -10.98 10.55
CA VAL A 226 4.90 -11.89 10.93
C VAL A 226 6.11 -11.09 11.38
N ASN A 227 6.32 -9.95 10.72
CA ASN A 227 7.28 -8.92 11.10
C ASN A 227 6.52 -7.61 11.31
N LEU A 228 6.72 -6.96 12.44
CA LEU A 228 6.21 -5.61 12.65
C LEU A 228 6.88 -4.64 11.69
N PRO A 229 6.16 -3.66 11.17
CA PRO A 229 6.77 -2.56 10.42
C PRO A 229 7.53 -1.64 11.37
N GLU A 230 8.53 -0.95 10.86
CA GLU A 230 9.32 0.01 11.63
C GLU A 230 8.53 1.28 11.97
N GLU A 231 7.64 1.69 11.07
CA GLU A 231 6.83 2.88 11.24
C GLU A 231 5.37 2.54 11.62
N SER A 232 4.83 3.27 12.59
CA SER A 232 3.42 3.13 13.02
C SER A 232 2.44 3.36 11.86
N LYS A 233 2.78 4.22 10.91
CA LYS A 233 1.96 4.49 9.71
C LYS A 233 1.80 3.24 8.84
N GLU A 234 2.87 2.48 8.66
CA GLU A 234 2.81 1.23 7.89
C GLU A 234 1.94 0.19 8.59
N TYR A 235 2.00 0.14 9.94
CA TYR A 235 1.09 -0.69 10.71
C TYR A 235 -0.37 -0.36 10.42
N ILE A 236 -0.73 0.93 10.46
CA ILE A 236 -2.10 1.39 10.16
C ILE A 236 -2.50 1.00 8.74
N HIS A 237 -1.61 1.16 7.76
CA HIS A 237 -1.88 0.78 6.37
C HIS A 237 -2.07 -0.73 6.18
N ARG A 238 -1.36 -1.56 6.94
CA ARG A 238 -1.53 -3.01 6.93
C ARG A 238 -2.86 -3.42 7.54
N VAL A 239 -3.12 -3.00 8.77
CA VAL A 239 -4.34 -3.39 9.49
C VAL A 239 -5.60 -2.82 8.87
N GLY A 240 -5.52 -1.66 8.24
CA GLY A 240 -6.61 -1.07 7.45
C GLY A 240 -7.00 -1.87 6.20
N ARG A 241 -6.41 -3.05 5.97
CA ARG A 241 -6.90 -4.01 4.96
C ARG A 241 -8.08 -4.85 5.45
N CYS A 242 -8.23 -5.07 6.75
CA CYS A 242 -9.41 -5.70 7.34
C CYS A 242 -10.34 -4.67 7.99
N GLY A 243 -11.49 -5.11 8.46
CA GLY A 243 -12.47 -4.26 9.16
C GLY A 243 -13.10 -3.17 8.31
N ARG A 244 -13.19 -3.38 6.99
CA ARG A 244 -13.80 -2.44 6.02
C ARG A 244 -15.31 -2.65 5.92
N ASN A 245 -16.02 -1.62 5.42
CA ASN A 245 -17.46 -1.68 5.15
C ASN A 245 -18.29 -2.06 6.39
N GLY A 246 -17.86 -1.69 7.61
CA GLY A 246 -18.54 -2.02 8.85
C GLY A 246 -18.31 -3.45 9.37
N ASN A 247 -17.53 -4.28 8.65
CA ASN A 247 -17.18 -5.61 9.10
C ASN A 247 -16.16 -5.56 10.25
N GLN A 248 -16.16 -6.60 11.11
CA GLN A 248 -15.14 -6.74 12.12
C GLN A 248 -13.84 -7.29 11.50
N GLY A 249 -12.71 -6.79 11.97
CA GLY A 249 -11.39 -7.24 11.56
C GLY A 249 -10.53 -7.69 12.75
N LEU A 250 -9.57 -8.57 12.50
CA LEU A 250 -8.59 -9.01 13.48
C LEU A 250 -7.18 -8.74 12.97
N ALA A 251 -6.42 -7.95 13.71
CA ALA A 251 -5.00 -7.70 13.46
C ALA A 251 -4.16 -8.48 14.48
N LEU A 252 -3.35 -9.42 14.00
CA LEU A 252 -2.44 -10.23 14.80
C LEU A 252 -1.01 -9.85 14.52
N SER A 253 -0.18 -9.71 15.56
CA SER A 253 1.24 -9.41 15.41
C SER A 253 2.09 -10.44 16.14
N ILE A 254 3.12 -10.95 15.47
CA ILE A 254 4.10 -11.86 16.07
C ILE A 254 5.29 -11.02 16.50
N ILE A 255 5.56 -10.98 17.79
CA ILE A 255 6.66 -10.24 18.40
C ILE A 255 7.75 -11.23 18.79
N CYS A 256 8.96 -11.03 18.27
CA CYS A 256 10.10 -11.84 18.65
C CYS A 256 10.92 -11.08 19.69
N LEU A 257 11.19 -11.73 20.82
CA LEU A 257 12.12 -11.20 21.79
C LEU A 257 13.54 -11.23 21.21
N LEU A 258 14.19 -10.09 21.21
CA LEU A 258 15.62 -10.01 20.95
C LEU A 258 16.33 -10.40 22.24
N TYR A 259 16.82 -11.63 22.33
CA TYR A 259 17.76 -11.99 23.37
C TYR A 259 19.09 -11.32 23.01
N THR A 260 19.37 -10.19 23.61
CA THR A 260 20.74 -9.69 23.70
C THR A 260 21.43 -10.61 24.71
N SER A 261 22.23 -11.57 24.24
CA SER A 261 23.16 -12.26 25.12
C SER A 261 24.00 -11.18 25.79
N PRO A 262 24.14 -11.17 27.13
CA PRO A 262 25.06 -10.23 27.79
C PRO A 262 26.43 -10.44 27.17
N SER A 263 27.06 -9.34 26.74
CA SER A 263 28.39 -9.37 26.15
C SER A 263 29.35 -10.03 27.17
N PRO A 264 30.30 -10.87 26.72
CA PRO A 264 31.33 -11.41 27.61
C PRO A 264 32.13 -10.32 28.37
N ARG A 265 31.95 -9.05 28.00
CA ARG A 265 32.56 -7.88 28.66
C ARG A 265 31.78 -7.33 29.87
N ASP A 266 30.55 -7.84 30.09
CA ASP A 266 29.67 -7.41 31.18
C ASP A 266 29.70 -8.40 32.37
N ARG A 267 30.74 -9.26 32.42
CA ARG A 267 31.07 -10.13 33.56
C ARG A 267 32.34 -9.68 34.28
#